data_b99d309a4f4e89544e2a2593a50cb0dc
#
_entry.id   b99d309a4f4e89544e2a2593a50cb0dc
#
_cell.length_a   1.000
_cell.length_b   1.000
_cell.length_c   1.000
_cell.angle_alpha   90.00
_cell.angle_beta   90.00
_cell.angle_gamma   90.00
#
_symmetry.space_group_name_H-M   'P 1'
#
loop_
_entity.id
_entity.type
_entity.pdbx_description
1 polymer ?
#
loop_
_entity_poly.entity_id
_entity_poly.type
_entity_poly.pdbx_seq_one_letter_code
_entity_poly.pdbx_strand_id
1 'polypeptide(L)'
;ISIGKTSDNKAVRTVTADLGAPSYATYGLATAGMTWFGANESADGRIHSNVGIRMDGASNSDVTSARATYVPSSSLGGNGSTSRPGVWCNTSVTTPVNCNTRSKSDWRYPVPTIYFAAIIGHTCELKKTSFMADTSTQTYASGSTPCSNVPNVRTAAYIPRYNSSGAFSATTGYLIELNNNNTYNLSRVTNETYSYTSATNYTNPYTAALTRTSVATNIPIPAEGVIFVEDNLWIRSNSQFRGRVTIVAARQADSNTASIIAADDIEYVSKNGQDVLGLISEGNFLIAPYAPPKPDAAT
;
A
#
# COMPACT_ATOMS: atom_id res chain seq x y z
N ILE A 1 29.23 -17.19 5.88
CA ILE A 1 30.63 -17.02 5.45
C ILE A 1 31.05 -18.28 4.71
N SER A 2 31.59 -18.15 3.52
CA SER A 2 32.20 -19.26 2.75
C SER A 2 33.68 -18.95 2.53
N ILE A 3 34.53 -19.95 2.74
CA ILE A 3 35.98 -19.79 2.57
C ILE A 3 36.43 -20.79 1.49
N GLY A 4 36.91 -20.27 0.37
CA GLY A 4 37.51 -21.06 -0.69
C GLY A 4 39.03 -20.97 -0.61
N LYS A 5 39.71 -22.11 -0.81
CA LYS A 5 41.18 -22.19 -0.87
C LYS A 5 41.60 -22.91 -2.14
N THR A 6 42.72 -22.53 -2.69
CA THR A 6 43.39 -23.32 -3.72
C THR A 6 43.96 -24.60 -3.10
N SER A 7 44.19 -25.63 -3.92
CA SER A 7 44.74 -26.94 -3.46
C SER A 7 46.10 -26.84 -2.80
N ASP A 8 46.86 -25.81 -3.17
CA ASP A 8 48.18 -25.52 -2.58
C ASP A 8 48.14 -24.54 -1.39
N ASN A 9 46.92 -24.16 -0.95
CA ASN A 9 46.67 -23.20 0.13
C ASN A 9 47.27 -21.79 -0.07
N LYS A 10 47.76 -21.46 -1.27
CA LYS A 10 48.44 -20.17 -1.54
C LYS A 10 47.46 -19.04 -1.76
N ALA A 11 46.22 -19.35 -2.16
CA ALA A 11 45.17 -18.35 -2.29
C ALA A 11 43.98 -18.73 -1.40
N VAL A 12 43.48 -17.77 -0.63
CA VAL A 12 42.28 -17.90 0.20
C VAL A 12 41.35 -16.77 -0.18
N ARG A 13 40.10 -17.11 -0.46
CA ARG A 13 39.05 -16.14 -0.71
C ARG A 13 37.91 -16.37 0.28
N THR A 14 37.59 -15.34 1.04
CA THR A 14 36.45 -15.34 1.95
C THR A 14 35.33 -14.54 1.28
N VAL A 15 34.14 -15.15 1.21
CA VAL A 15 32.90 -14.48 0.78
C VAL A 15 32.00 -14.43 1.99
N THR A 16 31.59 -13.23 2.37
CA THR A 16 30.59 -13.00 3.39
C THR A 16 29.29 -12.57 2.69
N ALA A 17 28.21 -13.21 3.02
CA ALA A 17 26.89 -12.81 2.60
C ALA A 17 25.99 -12.74 3.84
N ASP A 18 25.29 -11.64 3.96
CA ASP A 18 24.23 -11.50 4.96
C ASP A 18 22.96 -12.11 4.38
N LEU A 19 22.48 -13.15 5.05
CA LEU A 19 21.24 -13.82 4.69
C LEU A 19 20.16 -13.36 5.66
N GLY A 20 19.16 -12.71 5.13
CA GLY A 20 17.97 -12.27 5.87
C GLY A 20 16.73 -12.37 5.00
N ALA A 21 15.57 -12.51 5.62
CA ALA A 21 14.33 -12.33 4.90
C ALA A 21 14.26 -10.85 4.42
N PRO A 22 14.01 -10.60 3.11
CA PRO A 22 13.88 -9.23 2.62
C PRO A 22 12.72 -8.55 3.33
N SER A 23 12.99 -7.39 3.92
CA SER A 23 11.93 -6.58 4.52
C SER A 23 11.20 -5.83 3.41
N TYR A 24 9.88 -5.97 3.35
CA TYR A 24 9.05 -5.18 2.43
C TYR A 24 9.03 -3.69 2.79
N ALA A 25 9.40 -3.34 4.02
CA ALA A 25 9.58 -1.95 4.45
C ALA A 25 10.70 -1.20 3.71
N THR A 26 11.51 -1.90 2.90
CA THR A 26 12.49 -1.26 2.01
C THR A 26 11.87 -0.66 0.76
N TYR A 27 10.63 -0.97 0.46
CA TYR A 27 9.91 -0.43 -0.70
C TYR A 27 8.96 0.69 -0.26
N GLY A 28 8.94 1.78 -1.02
CA GLY A 28 7.88 2.77 -0.96
C GLY A 28 6.58 2.23 -1.57
N LEU A 29 6.73 1.41 -2.65
CA LEU A 29 5.63 0.67 -3.26
C LEU A 29 6.11 -0.68 -3.78
N ALA A 30 5.40 -1.75 -3.44
CA ALA A 30 5.55 -3.06 -4.09
C ALA A 30 4.19 -3.59 -4.49
N THR A 31 4.04 -4.02 -5.76
CA THR A 31 2.78 -4.51 -6.30
C THR A 31 2.94 -5.81 -7.08
N ALA A 32 1.95 -6.68 -6.99
CA ALA A 32 1.87 -7.88 -7.82
C ALA A 32 1.43 -7.56 -9.26
N GLY A 33 0.72 -6.44 -9.48
CA GLY A 33 0.17 -6.01 -10.76
C GLY A 33 1.02 -4.98 -11.48
N MET A 34 0.45 -4.43 -12.57
CA MET A 34 1.01 -3.26 -13.27
C MET A 34 0.74 -1.98 -12.48
N THR A 35 1.59 -0.96 -12.67
CA THR A 35 1.35 0.38 -12.14
C THR A 35 1.76 1.47 -13.13
N TRP A 36 1.21 2.66 -12.93
CA TRP A 36 1.52 3.85 -13.72
C TRP A 36 1.63 5.06 -12.81
N PHE A 37 2.75 5.78 -12.96
CA PHE A 37 2.98 7.08 -12.37
C PHE A 37 2.87 8.13 -13.47
N GLY A 38 1.92 9.04 -13.35
CA GLY A 38 1.68 10.12 -14.29
C GLY A 38 2.82 11.16 -14.31
N ALA A 39 2.81 12.04 -15.30
CA ALA A 39 3.92 12.98 -15.53
C ALA A 39 4.15 13.97 -14.37
N ASN A 40 3.07 14.31 -13.66
CA ASN A 40 3.10 15.26 -12.54
C ASN A 40 3.28 14.56 -11.17
N GLU A 41 3.41 13.23 -11.18
CA GLU A 41 3.58 12.46 -9.95
C GLU A 41 5.06 12.27 -9.63
N SER A 42 5.35 12.15 -8.36
CA SER A 42 6.68 11.77 -7.88
C SER A 42 6.58 10.63 -6.86
N ALA A 43 7.56 9.77 -6.87
CA ALA A 43 7.67 8.68 -5.92
C ALA A 43 9.03 8.73 -5.23
N ASP A 44 8.97 8.76 -3.90
CA ASP A 44 10.14 8.65 -3.04
C ASP A 44 10.27 7.22 -2.53
N GLY A 45 11.50 6.68 -2.59
CA GLY A 45 11.76 5.30 -2.20
C GLY A 45 11.64 4.30 -3.35
N ARG A 46 12.02 3.07 -3.05
CA ARG A 46 12.10 1.97 -4.04
C ARG A 46 10.71 1.53 -4.49
N ILE A 47 10.57 1.31 -5.80
CA ILE A 47 9.33 0.83 -6.41
C ILE A 47 9.58 -0.53 -7.06
N HIS A 48 8.65 -1.46 -6.86
CA HIS A 48 8.69 -2.76 -7.52
C HIS A 48 7.32 -3.17 -8.07
N SER A 49 7.33 -3.79 -9.25
CA SER A 49 6.17 -4.47 -9.82
C SER A 49 6.56 -5.85 -10.33
N ASN A 50 5.74 -6.87 -10.04
CA ASN A 50 5.93 -8.18 -10.64
C ASN A 50 5.57 -8.25 -12.13
N VAL A 51 4.88 -7.24 -12.67
CA VAL A 51 4.45 -7.20 -14.08
C VAL A 51 5.14 -6.10 -14.86
N GLY A 52 4.96 -4.84 -14.46
CA GLY A 52 5.59 -3.73 -15.18
C GLY A 52 5.13 -2.36 -14.70
N ILE A 53 5.95 -1.36 -15.02
CA ILE A 53 5.77 0.01 -14.56
C ILE A 53 5.85 0.96 -15.74
N ARG A 54 4.82 1.79 -15.91
CA ARG A 54 4.92 3.01 -16.69
C ARG A 54 5.29 4.16 -15.75
N MET A 55 6.46 4.74 -15.96
CA MET A 55 7.02 5.77 -15.09
C MET A 55 7.18 7.07 -15.87
N ASP A 56 6.09 7.79 -16.08
CA ASP A 56 6.12 9.13 -16.68
C ASP A 56 6.52 10.18 -15.64
N GLY A 57 6.19 9.93 -14.38
CA GLY A 57 6.45 10.75 -13.20
C GLY A 57 7.90 10.68 -12.68
N ALA A 58 8.31 11.38 -11.64
CA ALA A 58 9.66 11.39 -11.07
C ALA A 58 9.90 10.26 -10.06
N SER A 59 11.14 9.77 -9.96
CA SER A 59 11.56 8.85 -8.91
C SER A 59 12.94 9.25 -8.41
N ASN A 60 13.17 9.15 -7.11
CA ASN A 60 14.47 9.39 -6.48
C ASN A 60 15.21 8.09 -6.09
N SER A 61 14.70 6.93 -6.47
CA SER A 61 15.23 5.63 -6.09
C SER A 61 15.02 4.58 -7.18
N ASP A 62 15.42 3.33 -6.89
CA ASP A 62 15.27 2.19 -7.80
C ASP A 62 13.80 1.98 -8.23
N VAL A 63 13.60 1.81 -9.52
CA VAL A 63 12.35 1.37 -10.13
C VAL A 63 12.55 0.03 -10.81
N THR A 64 11.89 -1.01 -10.31
CA THR A 64 12.19 -2.39 -10.71
C THR A 64 10.97 -3.14 -11.20
N SER A 65 11.15 -4.01 -12.20
CA SER A 65 10.11 -4.92 -12.68
C SER A 65 10.63 -6.35 -12.77
N ALA A 66 9.79 -7.32 -12.42
CA ALA A 66 10.16 -8.72 -12.57
C ALA A 66 10.08 -9.20 -14.04
N ARG A 67 9.46 -8.45 -14.93
CA ARG A 67 9.36 -8.81 -16.35
C ARG A 67 10.35 -8.01 -17.17
N ALA A 68 10.97 -8.67 -18.16
CA ALA A 68 11.77 -7.98 -19.17
C ALA A 68 10.87 -7.09 -20.05
N THR A 69 9.68 -7.61 -20.38
CA THR A 69 8.66 -6.90 -21.17
C THR A 69 7.27 -7.25 -20.68
N TYR A 70 6.28 -6.40 -20.94
CA TYR A 70 4.87 -6.63 -20.66
C TYR A 70 3.98 -5.82 -21.62
N VAL A 71 2.70 -6.14 -21.66
CA VAL A 71 1.70 -5.39 -22.42
C VAL A 71 0.88 -4.55 -21.45
N PRO A 72 1.09 -3.23 -21.37
CA PRO A 72 0.32 -2.38 -20.48
C PRO A 72 -1.12 -2.22 -20.98
N SER A 73 -2.08 -2.32 -20.04
CA SER A 73 -3.50 -2.09 -20.33
C SER A 73 -3.78 -0.64 -20.71
N SER A 74 -4.89 -0.40 -21.39
CA SER A 74 -5.34 0.96 -21.73
C SER A 74 -5.66 1.80 -20.48
N SER A 75 -6.18 1.19 -19.43
CA SER A 75 -6.45 1.84 -18.14
C SER A 75 -5.18 2.30 -17.40
N LEU A 76 -4.03 1.72 -17.75
CA LEU A 76 -2.72 2.08 -17.20
C LEU A 76 -1.82 2.73 -18.26
N GLY A 77 -2.42 3.49 -19.16
CA GLY A 77 -1.71 4.30 -20.13
C GLY A 77 -1.06 3.54 -21.28
N GLY A 78 -1.36 2.26 -21.44
CA GLY A 78 -0.96 1.45 -22.60
C GLY A 78 -2.03 1.47 -23.69
N ASN A 79 -1.91 0.53 -24.64
CA ASN A 79 -2.92 0.30 -25.67
C ASN A 79 -3.48 -1.14 -25.64
N GLY A 80 -3.09 -1.93 -24.64
CA GLY A 80 -3.53 -3.32 -24.49
C GLY A 80 -2.97 -4.32 -25.50
N SER A 81 -2.07 -3.89 -26.42
CA SER A 81 -1.54 -4.75 -27.48
C SER A 81 -0.03 -4.64 -27.68
N THR A 82 0.56 -3.48 -27.48
CA THR A 82 1.99 -3.26 -27.74
C THR A 82 2.83 -3.63 -26.53
N SER A 83 3.81 -4.51 -26.74
CA SER A 83 4.79 -4.86 -25.70
C SER A 83 5.71 -3.68 -25.41
N ARG A 84 5.99 -3.46 -24.14
CA ARG A 84 6.88 -2.42 -23.61
C ARG A 84 7.92 -3.03 -22.69
N PRO A 85 9.09 -2.39 -22.49
CA PRO A 85 10.03 -2.79 -21.44
C PRO A 85 9.38 -2.89 -20.06
N GLY A 86 9.93 -3.70 -19.17
CA GLY A 86 9.42 -3.88 -17.81
C GLY A 86 9.26 -2.59 -17.01
N VAL A 87 10.16 -1.62 -17.24
CA VAL A 87 10.01 -0.24 -16.83
C VAL A 87 10.18 0.65 -18.06
N TRP A 88 9.23 1.52 -18.30
CA TRP A 88 9.25 2.42 -19.46
C TRP A 88 8.54 3.73 -19.16
N CYS A 89 8.71 4.72 -20.00
CA CYS A 89 7.93 5.94 -19.96
C CYS A 89 7.51 6.37 -21.36
N ASN A 90 6.42 7.12 -21.45
CA ASN A 90 5.93 7.61 -22.73
C ASN A 90 6.76 8.84 -23.16
N THR A 91 7.47 8.73 -24.27
CA THR A 91 8.29 9.80 -24.83
C THR A 91 7.47 11.01 -25.30
N SER A 92 6.15 10.84 -25.50
CA SER A 92 5.25 11.92 -25.88
C SER A 92 4.84 12.82 -24.70
N VAL A 93 5.14 12.41 -23.45
CA VAL A 93 4.87 13.22 -22.26
C VAL A 93 6.02 14.21 -22.09
N THR A 94 5.75 15.50 -22.29
CA THR A 94 6.78 16.54 -22.37
C THR A 94 6.93 17.38 -21.10
N THR A 95 6.00 17.30 -20.15
CA THR A 95 6.01 18.13 -18.94
C THR A 95 5.46 17.37 -17.73
N PRO A 96 5.93 17.63 -16.49
CA PRO A 96 7.13 18.39 -16.12
C PRO A 96 8.42 17.57 -16.21
N VAL A 97 8.32 16.25 -16.40
CA VAL A 97 9.49 15.36 -16.43
C VAL A 97 9.54 14.61 -17.75
N ASN A 98 10.54 14.92 -18.52
CA ASN A 98 10.82 14.24 -19.78
C ASN A 98 11.52 12.90 -19.52
N CYS A 99 11.09 11.83 -20.18
CA CYS A 99 11.79 10.55 -20.20
C CYS A 99 13.29 10.65 -20.48
N ASN A 100 13.71 11.65 -21.25
CA ASN A 100 15.09 11.84 -21.62
C ASN A 100 15.97 12.43 -20.51
N THR A 101 15.38 13.11 -19.53
CA THR A 101 16.10 13.77 -18.43
C THR A 101 16.23 12.88 -17.19
N ARG A 102 15.63 11.70 -17.21
CA ARG A 102 15.72 10.76 -16.10
C ARG A 102 16.98 9.95 -16.16
N SER A 103 17.56 9.75 -14.99
CA SER A 103 18.52 8.68 -14.81
C SER A 103 17.78 7.33 -14.96
N LYS A 104 17.95 6.69 -16.12
CA LYS A 104 17.50 5.31 -16.33
C LYS A 104 18.42 4.30 -15.66
N SER A 105 19.50 4.75 -15.02
CA SER A 105 20.43 3.89 -14.29
C SER A 105 19.77 3.16 -13.12
N ASP A 106 18.71 3.75 -12.55
CA ASP A 106 17.96 3.19 -11.44
C ASP A 106 16.80 2.28 -11.88
N TRP A 107 16.61 2.12 -13.19
CA TRP A 107 15.62 1.21 -13.74
C TRP A 107 16.23 -0.15 -14.01
N ARG A 108 15.72 -1.18 -13.33
CA ARG A 108 16.24 -2.55 -13.45
C ARG A 108 15.12 -3.53 -13.76
N TYR A 109 15.27 -4.27 -14.85
CA TYR A 109 14.36 -5.33 -15.26
C TYR A 109 15.06 -6.28 -16.27
N PRO A 110 14.83 -7.61 -16.23
CA PRO A 110 14.05 -8.30 -15.22
C PRO A 110 14.83 -8.42 -13.90
N VAL A 111 14.12 -8.36 -12.78
CA VAL A 111 14.62 -8.71 -11.46
C VAL A 111 13.79 -9.84 -10.87
N PRO A 112 14.23 -10.52 -9.79
CA PRO A 112 13.41 -11.54 -9.14
C PRO A 112 12.04 -11.02 -8.71
N THR A 113 11.02 -11.88 -8.85
CA THR A 113 9.66 -11.59 -8.37
C THR A 113 9.60 -11.49 -6.85
N ILE A 114 8.74 -10.60 -6.34
CA ILE A 114 8.31 -10.62 -4.94
C ILE A 114 7.19 -11.66 -4.79
N TYR A 115 7.33 -12.57 -3.85
CA TYR A 115 6.34 -13.61 -3.60
C TYR A 115 5.25 -13.10 -2.65
N PHE A 116 4.28 -12.38 -3.20
CA PHE A 116 3.17 -11.79 -2.44
C PHE A 116 2.29 -12.81 -1.72
N ALA A 117 2.19 -14.04 -2.22
CA ALA A 117 1.43 -15.09 -1.53
C ALA A 117 1.99 -15.42 -0.13
N ALA A 118 3.29 -15.24 0.10
CA ALA A 118 3.86 -15.36 1.44
C ALA A 118 3.38 -14.24 2.37
N ILE A 119 3.23 -13.02 1.85
CA ILE A 119 2.69 -11.88 2.63
C ILE A 119 1.25 -12.18 3.03
N ILE A 120 0.42 -12.65 2.08
CA ILE A 120 -0.98 -13.02 2.35
C ILE A 120 -1.05 -14.11 3.41
N GLY A 121 -0.16 -15.10 3.38
CA GLY A 121 -0.06 -16.12 4.44
C GLY A 121 0.21 -15.52 5.82
N HIS A 122 1.05 -14.49 5.90
CA HIS A 122 1.36 -13.80 7.16
C HIS A 122 0.25 -12.83 7.63
N THR A 123 -0.64 -12.38 6.74
CA THR A 123 -1.75 -11.51 7.16
C THR A 123 -2.70 -12.22 8.12
N CYS A 124 -2.76 -13.55 8.10
CA CYS A 124 -3.52 -14.33 9.08
C CYS A 124 -2.99 -14.17 10.51
N GLU A 125 -1.66 -14.14 10.67
CA GLU A 125 -1.04 -13.88 11.95
C GLU A 125 -1.22 -12.42 12.40
N LEU A 126 -1.18 -11.48 11.48
CA LEU A 126 -1.48 -10.08 11.77
C LEU A 126 -2.93 -9.89 12.22
N LYS A 127 -3.88 -10.59 11.60
CA LYS A 127 -5.27 -10.62 12.03
C LYS A 127 -5.43 -11.16 13.45
N LYS A 128 -4.79 -12.29 13.76
CA LYS A 128 -4.78 -12.87 15.10
C LYS A 128 -4.17 -11.91 16.11
N THR A 129 -3.00 -11.33 15.80
CA THR A 129 -2.31 -10.38 16.67
C THR A 129 -3.20 -9.19 16.99
N SER A 130 -3.82 -8.56 15.97
CA SER A 130 -4.69 -7.42 16.16
C SER A 130 -5.94 -7.75 16.98
N PHE A 131 -6.54 -8.92 16.75
CA PHE A 131 -7.73 -9.34 17.51
C PHE A 131 -7.40 -9.59 18.99
N MET A 132 -6.24 -10.15 19.28
CA MET A 132 -5.84 -10.49 20.63
C MET A 132 -5.17 -9.34 21.41
N ALA A 133 -4.73 -8.30 20.72
CA ALA A 133 -4.00 -7.18 21.31
C ALA A 133 -4.78 -6.43 22.42
N ASP A 134 -6.09 -6.44 22.35
CA ASP A 134 -6.95 -5.63 23.23
C ASP A 134 -7.88 -6.48 24.11
N THR A 135 -7.73 -7.80 24.11
CA THR A 135 -8.68 -8.70 24.77
C THR A 135 -7.96 -9.79 25.55
N SER A 136 -7.61 -9.48 26.79
CA SER A 136 -7.18 -10.50 27.76
C SER A 136 -8.23 -11.62 28.00
N THR A 137 -9.43 -11.48 27.47
CA THR A 137 -10.56 -12.38 27.71
C THR A 137 -11.15 -13.02 26.45
N GLN A 138 -10.78 -12.57 25.25
CA GLN A 138 -11.28 -13.17 24.00
C GLN A 138 -10.22 -14.08 23.38
N THR A 139 -10.52 -15.36 23.34
CA THR A 139 -9.72 -16.34 22.62
C THR A 139 -10.21 -16.51 21.21
N TYR A 140 -9.29 -16.60 20.24
CA TYR A 140 -9.62 -17.22 18.96
C TYR A 140 -10.23 -18.60 19.23
N ALA A 141 -11.34 -18.91 18.59
CA ALA A 141 -11.98 -20.21 18.77
C ALA A 141 -10.96 -21.34 18.51
N SER A 142 -10.83 -22.24 19.45
CA SER A 142 -9.92 -23.38 19.34
C SER A 142 -10.28 -24.21 18.10
N GLY A 143 -9.31 -24.42 17.22
CA GLY A 143 -9.47 -25.18 15.98
C GLY A 143 -9.82 -24.35 14.72
N SER A 144 -10.05 -23.04 14.82
CA SER A 144 -10.18 -22.17 13.65
C SER A 144 -8.83 -21.63 13.21
N THR A 145 -8.57 -21.64 11.91
CA THR A 145 -7.43 -20.90 11.38
C THR A 145 -7.70 -19.40 11.51
N PRO A 146 -6.68 -18.56 11.78
CA PRO A 146 -6.87 -17.10 11.91
C PRO A 146 -7.59 -16.46 10.72
N CYS A 147 -7.47 -17.06 9.53
CA CYS A 147 -8.07 -16.57 8.31
C CYS A 147 -9.58 -16.86 8.18
N SER A 148 -10.06 -17.97 8.72
CA SER A 148 -11.47 -18.38 8.60
C SER A 148 -12.35 -17.78 9.70
N ASN A 149 -11.76 -17.37 10.82
CA ASN A 149 -12.51 -16.75 11.90
C ASN A 149 -12.78 -15.28 11.59
N VAL A 150 -14.02 -14.86 11.66
CA VAL A 150 -14.45 -13.46 11.47
C VAL A 150 -15.16 -13.01 12.75
N PRO A 151 -14.41 -12.58 13.77
CA PRO A 151 -15.01 -12.08 14.99
C PRO A 151 -15.89 -10.86 14.70
N ASN A 152 -17.02 -10.77 15.37
CA ASN A 152 -17.97 -9.66 15.18
C ASN A 152 -17.82 -8.56 16.23
N VAL A 153 -16.72 -8.57 16.96
CA VAL A 153 -16.42 -7.61 18.03
C VAL A 153 -15.28 -6.72 17.60
N ARG A 154 -15.50 -5.41 17.60
CA ARG A 154 -14.49 -4.42 17.32
C ARG A 154 -13.61 -4.18 18.55
N THR A 155 -12.30 -4.09 18.33
CA THR A 155 -11.32 -3.60 19.32
C THR A 155 -10.61 -2.34 18.79
N ALA A 156 -9.64 -1.83 19.51
CA ALA A 156 -8.76 -0.76 18.98
C ALA A 156 -7.86 -1.25 17.85
N ALA A 157 -7.55 -2.54 17.79
CA ALA A 157 -6.66 -3.12 16.81
C ALA A 157 -7.38 -3.91 15.70
N TYR A 158 -8.59 -4.40 15.96
CA TYR A 158 -9.36 -5.22 15.03
C TYR A 158 -10.72 -4.59 14.70
N ILE A 159 -10.98 -4.43 13.41
CA ILE A 159 -12.22 -3.84 12.88
C ILE A 159 -12.91 -4.91 12.03
N PRO A 160 -14.08 -5.43 12.49
CA PRO A 160 -14.81 -6.49 11.79
C PRO A 160 -15.42 -5.96 10.49
N ARG A 161 -15.94 -6.86 9.66
CA ARG A 161 -16.66 -6.51 8.44
C ARG A 161 -17.81 -5.54 8.70
N TYR A 162 -18.01 -4.61 7.76
CA TYR A 162 -19.14 -3.70 7.78
C TYR A 162 -20.47 -4.44 7.83
N ASN A 163 -20.60 -5.48 7.00
CA ASN A 163 -21.78 -6.33 6.98
C ASN A 163 -21.43 -7.72 7.52
N SER A 164 -21.91 -8.03 8.72
CA SER A 164 -21.68 -9.31 9.38
C SER A 164 -22.26 -10.50 8.60
N SER A 165 -23.24 -10.28 7.71
CA SER A 165 -23.77 -11.33 6.82
C SER A 165 -22.83 -11.69 5.66
N GLY A 166 -21.69 -11.01 5.53
CA GLY A 166 -20.68 -11.31 4.54
C GLY A 166 -20.89 -10.65 3.17
N ALA A 167 -22.00 -9.95 2.94
CA ALA A 167 -22.19 -9.23 1.68
C ALA A 167 -21.11 -8.15 1.50
N PHE A 168 -20.39 -8.21 0.38
CA PHE A 168 -19.36 -7.24 0.01
C PHE A 168 -19.97 -6.14 -0.86
N SER A 169 -19.52 -4.92 -0.62
CA SER A 169 -19.77 -3.80 -1.53
C SER A 169 -18.52 -2.98 -1.71
N ALA A 170 -18.20 -2.62 -2.93
CA ALA A 170 -17.03 -1.78 -3.24
C ALA A 170 -17.13 -0.35 -2.66
N THR A 171 -18.35 0.09 -2.29
CA THR A 171 -18.62 1.46 -1.80
C THR A 171 -18.86 1.52 -0.30
N THR A 172 -18.68 0.41 0.43
CA THR A 172 -18.85 0.35 1.89
C THR A 172 -17.60 -0.17 2.57
N GLY A 173 -17.43 0.17 3.84
CA GLY A 173 -16.28 -0.22 4.66
C GLY A 173 -16.04 0.76 5.77
N TYR A 174 -14.78 1.14 5.97
CA TYR A 174 -14.39 2.04 7.05
C TYR A 174 -13.45 3.15 6.56
N LEU A 175 -13.50 4.29 7.25
CA LEU A 175 -12.51 5.36 7.14
C LEU A 175 -11.71 5.42 8.44
N ILE A 176 -10.39 5.37 8.31
CA ILE A 176 -9.45 5.69 9.38
C ILE A 176 -8.85 7.07 9.09
N GLU A 177 -8.98 7.97 10.07
CA GLU A 177 -8.36 9.29 10.07
C GLU A 177 -7.25 9.28 11.14
N LEU A 178 -6.01 9.30 10.69
CA LEU A 178 -4.82 9.26 11.56
C LEU A 178 -4.60 10.64 12.22
N ASN A 179 -4.33 10.67 13.52
CA ASN A 179 -4.15 11.90 14.28
C ASN A 179 -2.67 12.14 14.65
N ASN A 180 -2.35 13.35 15.07
CA ASN A 180 -0.99 13.77 15.47
C ASN A 180 -0.62 13.43 16.92
N ASN A 181 -1.43 12.66 17.61
CA ASN A 181 -1.29 12.32 19.03
C ASN A 181 -1.27 10.81 19.31
N ASN A 182 -0.81 10.01 18.34
CA ASN A 182 -0.77 8.54 18.43
C ASN A 182 -2.15 7.88 18.59
N THR A 183 -3.18 8.49 17.99
CA THR A 183 -4.55 7.97 17.95
C THR A 183 -5.08 7.98 16.52
N TYR A 184 -6.24 7.39 16.34
CA TYR A 184 -7.01 7.50 15.09
C TYR A 184 -8.50 7.66 15.36
N ASN A 185 -9.22 8.21 14.41
CA ASN A 185 -10.68 8.22 14.39
C ASN A 185 -11.18 7.17 13.41
N LEU A 186 -12.28 6.53 13.76
CA LEU A 186 -12.93 5.50 12.95
C LEU A 186 -14.33 5.94 12.58
N SER A 187 -14.63 5.89 11.29
CA SER A 187 -15.98 6.07 10.77
C SER A 187 -16.39 4.88 9.92
N ARG A 188 -17.66 4.56 9.90
CA ARG A 188 -18.27 3.60 8.99
C ARG A 188 -18.65 4.32 7.71
N VAL A 189 -18.19 3.84 6.56
CA VAL A 189 -18.52 4.36 5.23
C VAL A 189 -19.70 3.55 4.70
N THR A 190 -20.80 4.22 4.40
CA THR A 190 -22.03 3.59 3.89
C THR A 190 -22.21 3.78 2.40
N ASN A 191 -21.57 4.79 1.83
CA ASN A 191 -21.56 5.03 0.40
C ASN A 191 -20.40 5.92 0.01
N GLU A 192 -19.86 5.71 -1.19
CA GLU A 192 -18.92 6.59 -1.85
C GLU A 192 -19.57 7.11 -3.12
N THR A 193 -19.77 8.42 -3.20
CA THR A 193 -20.25 9.09 -4.41
C THR A 193 -19.28 10.17 -4.81
N TYR A 194 -18.80 10.14 -6.02
CA TYR A 194 -18.05 11.26 -6.60
C TYR A 194 -18.65 11.63 -7.95
N SER A 195 -18.78 12.91 -8.17
CA SER A 195 -19.21 13.46 -9.47
C SER A 195 -17.98 13.81 -10.28
N TYR A 196 -17.70 13.05 -11.30
CA TYR A 196 -16.63 13.32 -12.24
C TYR A 196 -17.16 14.27 -13.31
N THR A 197 -17.00 15.56 -13.13
CA THR A 197 -17.59 16.54 -14.06
C THR A 197 -16.72 16.92 -15.26
N SER A 198 -15.46 16.64 -15.30
CA SER A 198 -14.61 16.60 -16.49
C SER A 198 -13.13 16.41 -16.15
N ALA A 199 -12.39 15.78 -17.06
CA ALA A 199 -10.94 15.56 -16.95
C ALA A 199 -10.08 16.85 -17.02
N THR A 200 -10.69 18.02 -17.16
CA THR A 200 -9.99 19.29 -17.31
C THR A 200 -10.21 20.29 -16.18
N ASN A 201 -11.02 19.97 -15.19
CA ASN A 201 -11.32 20.91 -14.12
C ASN A 201 -11.03 20.30 -12.73
N TYR A 202 -9.75 20.18 -12.42
CA TYR A 202 -9.27 19.78 -11.08
C TYR A 202 -9.39 20.91 -10.04
N THR A 203 -10.07 22.01 -10.36
CA THR A 203 -10.12 23.21 -9.51
C THR A 203 -11.25 23.23 -8.50
N ASN A 204 -12.13 22.24 -8.50
CA ASN A 204 -13.09 22.11 -7.42
C ASN A 204 -13.00 20.69 -6.84
N PRO A 205 -12.26 20.58 -5.75
CA PRO A 205 -12.26 19.32 -5.03
C PRO A 205 -13.65 19.15 -4.47
N TYR A 206 -14.36 18.24 -5.04
CA TYR A 206 -14.74 17.17 -4.21
C TYR A 206 -15.44 17.54 -2.90
N THR A 207 -16.67 17.90 -3.01
CA THR A 207 -17.61 17.42 -2.01
C THR A 207 -17.63 15.92 -2.16
N ALA A 208 -16.52 15.31 -1.80
CA ALA A 208 -16.35 13.88 -1.84
C ALA A 208 -17.16 13.31 -0.75
N ALA A 209 -17.95 12.82 -1.15
CA ALA A 209 -19.04 12.25 -0.63
C ALA A 209 -18.77 10.83 -0.17
N LEU A 210 -17.93 10.68 0.83
CA LEU A 210 -18.04 9.57 1.74
C LEU A 210 -19.20 9.87 2.65
N THR A 211 -20.34 9.22 2.42
CA THR A 211 -21.40 9.19 3.41
C THR A 211 -20.94 8.30 4.55
N ARG A 212 -20.72 8.90 5.71
CA ARG A 212 -20.09 8.20 6.83
C ARG A 212 -20.79 8.49 8.17
N THR A 213 -20.64 7.56 9.10
CA THR A 213 -21.09 7.71 10.48
C THR A 213 -19.90 7.46 11.39
N SER A 214 -19.65 8.38 12.32
CA SER A 214 -18.59 8.19 13.32
C SER A 214 -18.88 6.97 14.18
N VAL A 215 -17.87 6.15 14.38
CA VAL A 215 -17.89 4.96 15.24
C VAL A 215 -17.19 5.24 16.55
N ALA A 216 -15.99 5.83 16.50
CA ALA A 216 -15.23 6.23 17.69
C ALA A 216 -14.15 7.24 17.29
N THR A 217 -13.71 8.04 18.24
CA THR A 217 -12.68 9.06 18.06
C THR A 217 -11.56 8.87 19.08
N ASN A 218 -10.35 9.33 18.71
CA ASN A 218 -9.17 9.26 19.57
C ASN A 218 -8.88 7.84 20.09
N ILE A 219 -9.06 6.84 19.24
CA ILE A 219 -8.72 5.45 19.57
C ILE A 219 -7.19 5.36 19.61
N PRO A 220 -6.57 4.90 20.71
CA PRO A 220 -5.13 4.73 20.78
C PRO A 220 -4.62 3.75 19.70
N ILE A 221 -3.48 4.06 19.09
CA ILE A 221 -2.78 3.08 18.26
C ILE A 221 -2.31 1.95 19.18
N PRO A 222 -2.61 0.67 18.85
CA PRO A 222 -2.23 -0.47 19.65
C PRO A 222 -0.71 -0.57 19.86
N ALA A 223 -0.28 -1.04 21.03
CA ALA A 223 1.14 -1.19 21.35
C ALA A 223 1.88 -2.14 20.39
N GLU A 224 1.18 -3.14 19.87
CA GLU A 224 1.67 -4.08 18.86
C GLU A 224 1.86 -3.44 17.49
N GLY A 225 1.35 -2.23 17.31
CA GLY A 225 1.50 -1.46 16.07
C GLY A 225 0.78 -2.09 14.87
N VAL A 226 -0.29 -2.85 15.09
CA VAL A 226 -1.07 -3.48 14.01
C VAL A 226 -2.55 -3.15 14.14
N ILE A 227 -3.17 -2.68 13.07
CA ILE A 227 -4.62 -2.54 12.93
C ILE A 227 -5.07 -3.40 11.75
N PHE A 228 -6.02 -4.30 11.97
CA PHE A 228 -6.57 -5.17 10.93
C PHE A 228 -8.03 -4.81 10.66
N VAL A 229 -8.34 -4.57 9.39
CA VAL A 229 -9.68 -4.21 8.91
C VAL A 229 -10.18 -5.30 7.97
N GLU A 230 -11.29 -5.93 8.32
CA GLU A 230 -11.91 -6.99 7.51
C GLU A 230 -12.78 -6.45 6.36
N ASP A 231 -12.53 -5.26 5.88
CA ASP A 231 -13.29 -4.65 4.79
C ASP A 231 -12.47 -3.61 4.04
N ASN A 232 -13.06 -2.96 3.03
CA ASN A 232 -12.43 -1.81 2.38
C ASN A 232 -12.10 -0.73 3.41
N LEU A 233 -10.95 -0.11 3.18
CA LEU A 233 -10.43 0.91 4.06
C LEU A 233 -10.12 2.18 3.27
N TRP A 234 -10.82 3.26 3.57
CA TRP A 234 -10.39 4.62 3.25
C TRP A 234 -9.44 5.11 4.33
N ILE A 235 -8.37 5.78 3.94
CA ILE A 235 -7.37 6.26 4.88
C ILE A 235 -6.92 7.68 4.52
N ARG A 236 -6.74 8.50 5.54
CA ARG A 236 -6.13 9.84 5.46
C ARG A 236 -5.54 10.27 6.79
N SER A 237 -4.78 11.34 6.83
CA SER A 237 -4.46 12.02 8.08
C SER A 237 -5.45 13.16 8.37
N ASN A 238 -5.72 13.38 9.65
CA ASN A 238 -6.50 14.53 10.12
C ASN A 238 -5.58 15.71 10.43
N SER A 239 -4.82 16.18 9.50
CA SER A 239 -3.70 17.09 9.43
C SER A 239 -2.35 16.38 9.30
N GLN A 240 -1.79 15.84 10.34
CA GLN A 240 -0.54 15.07 10.34
C GLN A 240 -0.71 13.82 11.18
N PHE A 241 0.08 12.81 10.89
CA PHE A 241 0.10 11.54 11.61
C PHE A 241 1.32 11.45 12.52
N ARG A 242 1.10 11.03 13.76
CA ARG A 242 2.13 10.60 14.70
C ARG A 242 1.87 9.17 15.13
N GLY A 243 2.89 8.34 15.06
CA GLY A 243 2.85 6.97 15.55
C GLY A 243 3.57 5.98 14.65
N ARG A 244 3.53 4.73 15.07
CA ARG A 244 4.09 3.60 14.32
C ARG A 244 3.02 2.53 14.19
N VAL A 245 2.52 2.31 12.98
CA VAL A 245 1.44 1.35 12.76
C VAL A 245 1.51 0.73 11.39
N THR A 246 1.18 -0.56 11.31
CA THR A 246 0.86 -1.26 10.08
C THR A 246 -0.65 -1.49 10.03
N ILE A 247 -1.31 -1.03 8.98
CA ILE A 247 -2.73 -1.21 8.78
C ILE A 247 -2.95 -2.19 7.64
N VAL A 248 -3.73 -3.22 7.90
CA VAL A 248 -4.03 -4.30 6.96
C VAL A 248 -5.50 -4.23 6.58
N ALA A 249 -5.82 -4.24 5.30
CA ALA A 249 -7.19 -4.43 4.81
C ALA A 249 -7.27 -5.76 4.05
N ALA A 250 -8.03 -6.71 4.60
CA ALA A 250 -8.14 -8.04 4.01
C ALA A 250 -9.46 -8.73 4.40
N ARG A 251 -10.01 -9.53 3.47
CA ARG A 251 -11.22 -10.34 3.66
C ARG A 251 -10.94 -11.83 3.45
N GLN A 252 -9.90 -12.33 4.02
CA GLN A 252 -9.31 -13.65 3.76
C GLN A 252 -10.27 -14.85 3.86
N ALA A 253 -11.48 -14.68 4.38
CA ALA A 253 -12.45 -15.75 4.52
C ALA A 253 -13.46 -15.84 3.36
N ASP A 254 -13.37 -14.99 2.35
CA ASP A 254 -14.26 -15.02 1.18
C ASP A 254 -13.52 -14.73 -0.14
N SER A 255 -14.26 -14.81 -1.24
CA SER A 255 -13.71 -14.57 -2.59
C SER A 255 -13.52 -13.11 -2.95
N ASN A 256 -13.98 -12.18 -2.10
CA ASN A 256 -13.83 -10.76 -2.31
C ASN A 256 -12.62 -10.26 -1.54
N THR A 257 -11.82 -9.42 -2.17
CA THR A 257 -10.62 -8.84 -1.56
C THR A 257 -10.89 -7.41 -1.09
N ALA A 258 -10.42 -7.06 0.09
CA ALA A 258 -10.49 -5.70 0.60
C ALA A 258 -9.39 -4.84 -0.03
N SER A 259 -9.75 -3.60 -0.35
CA SER A 259 -8.84 -2.59 -0.91
C SER A 259 -8.57 -1.47 0.09
N ILE A 260 -7.39 -0.84 -0.04
CA ILE A 260 -7.07 0.40 0.66
C ILE A 260 -7.19 1.55 -0.33
N ILE A 261 -7.91 2.59 0.06
CA ILE A 261 -8.14 3.80 -0.73
C ILE A 261 -7.55 5.00 0.04
N ALA A 262 -6.48 5.60 -0.47
CA ALA A 262 -6.00 6.88 0.03
C ALA A 262 -7.04 7.96 -0.30
N ALA A 263 -7.73 8.43 0.73
CA ALA A 263 -8.86 9.35 0.60
C ALA A 263 -8.43 10.82 0.63
N ASP A 264 -7.24 11.08 1.12
CA ASP A 264 -6.63 12.40 1.23
C ASP A 264 -5.14 12.25 1.57
N ASP A 265 -4.43 13.36 1.75
CA ASP A 265 -3.03 13.38 2.13
C ASP A 265 -2.77 12.63 3.45
N ILE A 266 -1.61 11.99 3.50
CA ILE A 266 -1.07 11.38 4.72
C ILE A 266 0.30 12.00 4.96
N GLU A 267 0.36 12.90 5.92
CA GLU A 267 1.60 13.56 6.30
C GLU A 267 2.07 13.12 7.69
N TYR A 268 3.40 12.99 7.85
CA TYR A 268 4.01 12.69 9.14
C TYR A 268 4.32 13.95 9.93
N VAL A 269 4.11 13.93 11.25
CA VAL A 269 4.61 14.97 12.16
C VAL A 269 6.14 14.99 12.11
N SER A 270 6.76 13.84 12.03
CA SER A 270 8.21 13.70 11.99
C SER A 270 8.64 12.83 10.81
N LYS A 271 9.58 13.33 10.01
CA LYS A 271 10.15 12.62 8.84
C LYS A 271 11.50 11.96 9.14
N ASN A 272 11.86 11.80 10.42
CA ASN A 272 13.13 11.22 10.88
C ASN A 272 13.05 9.72 11.22
N GLY A 273 11.96 9.04 10.83
CA GLY A 273 11.72 7.62 11.10
C GLY A 273 11.07 7.33 12.46
N GLN A 274 10.70 8.36 13.23
CA GLN A 274 9.92 8.19 14.47
C GLN A 274 8.46 7.81 14.14
N ASP A 275 7.89 8.42 13.11
CA ASP A 275 6.56 8.12 12.62
C ASP A 275 6.66 7.19 11.40
N VAL A 276 5.92 6.09 11.42
CA VAL A 276 5.97 5.05 10.37
C VAL A 276 4.57 4.51 10.13
N LEU A 277 4.14 4.52 8.87
CA LEU A 277 2.91 3.90 8.42
C LEU A 277 3.23 2.80 7.41
N GLY A 278 2.83 1.57 7.72
CA GLY A 278 2.79 0.46 6.77
C GLY A 278 1.35 0.21 6.32
N LEU A 279 1.15 -0.03 5.03
CA LEU A 279 -0.17 -0.33 4.48
C LEU A 279 -0.09 -1.65 3.70
N ILE A 280 -0.95 -2.60 4.05
CA ILE A 280 -1.04 -3.91 3.38
C ILE A 280 -2.47 -4.08 2.89
N SER A 281 -2.64 -4.18 1.59
CA SER A 281 -3.93 -4.43 0.95
C SER A 281 -3.95 -5.80 0.31
N GLU A 282 -4.97 -6.60 0.60
CA GLU A 282 -5.19 -7.87 -0.09
C GLU A 282 -5.64 -7.64 -1.54
N GLY A 283 -6.48 -6.63 -1.76
CA GLY A 283 -6.94 -6.19 -3.08
C GLY A 283 -6.04 -5.11 -3.66
N ASN A 284 -6.64 -4.01 -4.08
CA ASN A 284 -5.93 -2.89 -4.68
C ASN A 284 -5.51 -1.86 -3.63
N PHE A 285 -4.43 -1.13 -3.93
CA PHE A 285 -4.16 0.16 -3.32
C PHE A 285 -4.57 1.23 -4.33
N LEU A 286 -5.51 2.07 -3.96
CA LEU A 286 -6.10 3.09 -4.83
C LEU A 286 -5.88 4.49 -4.23
N ILE A 287 -5.73 5.46 -5.09
CA ILE A 287 -5.85 6.87 -4.71
C ILE A 287 -7.25 7.31 -5.12
N ALA A 288 -7.99 7.88 -4.20
CA ALA A 288 -9.33 8.36 -4.49
C ALA A 288 -9.29 9.46 -5.55
N PRO A 289 -10.20 9.45 -6.54
CA PRO A 289 -10.22 10.49 -7.58
C PRO A 289 -10.42 11.90 -7.05
N TYR A 290 -10.85 12.02 -5.81
CA TYR A 290 -11.04 13.28 -5.09
C TYR A 290 -9.90 13.59 -4.11
N ALA A 291 -8.87 12.78 -4.02
CA ALA A 291 -7.69 13.15 -3.26
C ALA A 291 -7.12 14.45 -3.84
N PRO A 292 -6.79 15.47 -3.02
CA PRO A 292 -6.33 16.73 -3.55
C PRO A 292 -5.07 16.54 -4.38
N PRO A 293 -4.93 17.27 -5.47
CA PRO A 293 -3.65 17.32 -6.16
C PRO A 293 -2.59 17.84 -5.18
N LYS A 294 -1.37 17.29 -5.27
CA LYS A 294 -0.23 17.81 -4.51
C LYS A 294 -0.22 19.34 -4.67
N PRO A 295 -0.21 20.12 -3.58
CA PRO A 295 -0.04 21.56 -3.70
C PRO A 295 1.21 21.81 -4.54
N ASP A 296 1.07 22.62 -5.60
CA ASP A 296 2.24 23.05 -6.35
C ASP A 296 3.24 23.59 -5.34
N ALA A 297 4.46 23.07 -5.38
CA ALA A 297 5.51 23.57 -4.53
C ALA A 297 5.52 25.09 -4.75
N ALA A 298 5.19 25.82 -3.69
CA ALA A 298 5.15 27.27 -3.75
C ALA A 298 6.46 27.74 -4.36
N THR A 299 6.36 28.35 -5.52
CA THR A 299 7.44 29.02 -6.24
C THR A 299 8.05 30.12 -5.37
#